data_842418c5a0898df99e079a8837eb52ad
#
_entry.id   842418c5a0898df99e079a8837eb52ad
#
_cell.length_a   1.000
_cell.length_b   1.000
_cell.length_c   1.000
_cell.angle_alpha   90.00
_cell.angle_beta   90.00
_cell.angle_gamma   90.00
#
_symmetry.space_group_name_H-M   'P 1'
#
loop_
_entity.id
_entity.type
_entity.pdbx_description
1 polymer ?
#
loop_
_entity_poly.entity_id
_entity_poly.type
_entity_poly.pdbx_seq_one_letter_code
_entity_poly.pdbx_strand_id
1 'polypeptide(L)'
;MGAQINSAANPKTSGLDVDGFDAFCDHLLVRESTSHQVIGTYRILSPHKAFEAGGYYSAGEFDISRLAHLSSSMVELGRACVHQDYRHGGTITMLWAGLAKYMQTHNYEYMIGCASVPMQDGGHMAASLYHQLKDTHLSPAEYRVFPHNPLPIDALNKDLPVICPPLIKGYLRLGAYICGAPAWDAAFNTADMLVLLPLSKINSRYAAHFLK
;
A
#
# COMPACT_ATOMS: atom_id res chain seq x y z
N MET A 1 8.48 21.59 -16.97
CA MET A 1 8.71 20.30 -17.62
C MET A 1 9.10 19.33 -16.49
N GLY A 2 8.15 18.58 -15.94
CA GLY A 2 8.40 17.56 -14.93
C GLY A 2 9.01 16.33 -15.60
N ALA A 3 10.14 15.85 -15.11
CA ALA A 3 10.69 14.57 -15.52
C ALA A 3 9.72 13.48 -15.03
N GLN A 4 9.12 12.76 -15.96
CA GLN A 4 8.41 11.52 -15.61
C GLN A 4 9.44 10.51 -15.11
N ILE A 5 9.35 10.16 -13.82
CA ILE A 5 10.13 9.07 -13.26
C ILE A 5 9.50 7.78 -13.78
N ASN A 6 10.20 7.09 -14.69
CA ASN A 6 9.79 5.77 -15.13
C ASN A 6 9.83 4.81 -13.94
N SER A 7 8.69 4.31 -13.51
CA SER A 7 8.55 3.33 -12.42
C SER A 7 9.11 1.93 -12.73
N ALA A 8 9.55 1.70 -13.95
CA ALA A 8 10.07 0.41 -14.40
C ALA A 8 11.60 0.35 -14.31
N ALA A 9 12.14 0.20 -13.12
CA ALA A 9 13.44 -0.47 -12.99
C ALA A 9 13.21 -1.96 -13.24
N ASN A 10 13.92 -2.51 -14.23
CA ASN A 10 13.82 -3.94 -14.58
C ASN A 10 14.50 -4.75 -13.44
N PRO A 11 13.76 -5.43 -12.53
CA PRO A 11 14.34 -6.09 -11.36
C PRO A 11 15.21 -7.31 -11.71
N LYS A 12 15.28 -7.67 -12.98
CA LYS A 12 15.92 -8.92 -13.44
C LYS A 12 17.44 -8.83 -13.60
N THR A 13 18.06 -7.64 -13.53
CA THR A 13 19.50 -7.52 -13.84
C THR A 13 20.41 -7.33 -12.62
N SER A 14 19.90 -6.90 -11.45
CA SER A 14 20.73 -6.62 -10.27
C SER A 14 20.43 -7.49 -9.06
N GLY A 15 19.33 -8.24 -9.05
CA GLY A 15 18.83 -8.95 -7.86
C GLY A 15 18.27 -8.01 -6.77
N LEU A 16 18.17 -6.71 -7.08
CA LEU A 16 17.62 -5.68 -6.18
C LEU A 16 16.30 -5.16 -6.74
N ASP A 17 15.31 -4.98 -5.86
CA ASP A 17 14.06 -4.29 -6.16
C ASP A 17 14.27 -2.79 -5.89
N VAL A 18 14.65 -2.05 -6.92
CA VAL A 18 14.98 -0.60 -6.86
C VAL A 18 14.20 0.14 -7.93
N ASP A 19 13.60 1.26 -7.56
CA ASP A 19 12.95 2.19 -8.48
C ASP A 19 13.38 3.66 -8.24
N GLY A 20 12.89 4.56 -9.10
CA GLY A 20 13.22 5.99 -9.01
C GLY A 20 12.70 6.69 -7.76
N PHE A 21 11.75 6.09 -7.03
CA PHE A 21 11.20 6.66 -5.81
C PHE A 21 12.08 6.42 -4.57
N ASP A 22 12.95 5.40 -4.59
CA ASP A 22 13.75 5.03 -3.42
C ASP A 22 14.60 6.17 -2.89
N ALA A 23 15.14 7.01 -3.79
CA ALA A 23 15.95 8.18 -3.43
C ALA A 23 15.16 9.29 -2.70
N PHE A 24 13.84 9.28 -2.80
CA PHE A 24 12.95 10.26 -2.17
C PHE A 24 12.27 9.74 -0.91
N CYS A 25 12.37 8.44 -0.65
CA CYS A 25 11.67 7.80 0.44
C CYS A 25 12.47 7.70 1.72
N ASP A 26 11.79 7.77 2.85
CA ASP A 26 12.30 7.26 4.10
C ASP A 26 12.11 5.74 4.17
N HIS A 27 13.07 5.03 4.75
CA HIS A 27 13.03 3.58 4.88
C HIS A 27 12.91 3.18 6.34
N LEU A 28 11.75 2.66 6.73
CA LEU A 28 11.52 2.10 8.06
C LEU A 28 12.03 0.66 8.08
N LEU A 29 12.92 0.36 9.01
CA LEU A 29 13.54 -0.95 9.13
C LEU A 29 13.33 -1.54 10.53
N VAL A 30 13.00 -2.82 10.61
CA VAL A 30 13.10 -3.63 11.83
C VAL A 30 14.31 -4.55 11.68
N ARG A 31 15.20 -4.51 12.69
CA ARG A 31 16.38 -5.39 12.73
C ARG A 31 16.30 -6.33 13.92
N GLU A 32 16.78 -7.54 13.72
CA GLU A 32 17.00 -8.48 14.81
C GLU A 32 18.12 -7.96 15.71
N SER A 33 17.93 -8.03 17.04
CA SER A 33 18.79 -7.33 18.01
C SER A 33 20.21 -7.90 18.09
N THR A 34 20.37 -9.20 17.87
CA THR A 34 21.66 -9.89 18.02
C THR A 34 22.46 -9.87 16.73
N SER A 35 21.85 -10.25 15.62
CA SER A 35 22.52 -10.34 14.31
C SER A 35 22.55 -9.03 13.54
N HIS A 36 21.73 -8.05 13.94
CA HIS A 36 21.47 -6.81 13.21
C HIS A 36 20.89 -7.01 11.79
N GLN A 37 20.48 -8.22 11.45
CA GLN A 37 19.82 -8.50 10.18
C GLN A 37 18.53 -7.71 10.05
N VAL A 38 18.27 -7.12 8.88
CA VAL A 38 16.99 -6.51 8.56
C VAL A 38 15.96 -7.61 8.34
N ILE A 39 14.92 -7.61 9.16
CA ILE A 39 13.85 -8.63 9.16
C ILE A 39 12.49 -8.07 8.76
N GLY A 40 12.37 -6.75 8.63
CA GLY A 40 11.17 -6.09 8.16
C GLY A 40 11.47 -4.72 7.62
N THR A 41 10.70 -4.27 6.61
CA THR A 41 10.85 -2.96 5.98
C THR A 41 9.51 -2.40 5.52
N TYR A 42 9.43 -1.06 5.49
CA TYR A 42 8.46 -0.26 4.75
C TYR A 42 9.21 0.91 4.09
N ARG A 43 8.74 1.27 2.89
CA ARG A 43 9.12 2.51 2.22
C ARG A 43 8.03 3.55 2.46
N ILE A 44 8.43 4.78 2.81
CA ILE A 44 7.54 5.88 3.19
C ILE A 44 7.86 7.07 2.29
N LEU A 45 6.90 7.48 1.45
CA LEU A 45 7.00 8.66 0.62
C LEU A 45 6.14 9.77 1.23
N SER A 46 6.78 10.76 1.81
CA SER A 46 6.10 11.91 2.43
C SER A 46 5.56 12.89 1.38
N PRO A 47 4.59 13.77 1.72
CA PRO A 47 4.00 14.74 0.79
C PRO A 47 5.03 15.61 0.06
N HIS A 48 5.99 16.14 0.80
CA HIS A 48 7.04 16.98 0.22
C HIS A 48 7.92 16.19 -0.75
N LYS A 49 8.28 14.97 -0.39
CA LYS A 49 9.10 14.09 -1.22
C LYS A 49 8.34 13.55 -2.43
N ALA A 50 7.03 13.32 -2.31
CA ALA A 50 6.18 13.02 -3.45
C ALA A 50 6.17 14.16 -4.47
N PHE A 51 6.10 15.41 -4.01
CA PHE A 51 6.20 16.57 -4.90
C PHE A 51 7.57 16.63 -5.62
N GLU A 52 8.68 16.41 -4.91
CA GLU A 52 10.03 16.35 -5.50
C GLU A 52 10.18 15.19 -6.51
N ALA A 53 9.58 14.04 -6.21
CA ALA A 53 9.58 12.86 -7.08
C ALA A 53 8.66 12.99 -8.31
N GLY A 54 7.87 14.06 -8.42
CA GLY A 54 6.92 14.27 -9.51
C GLY A 54 5.55 13.62 -9.29
N GLY A 55 5.26 13.09 -8.12
CA GLY A 55 3.98 12.49 -7.73
C GLY A 55 4.14 11.31 -6.78
N TYR A 56 3.03 10.67 -6.45
CA TYR A 56 2.99 9.41 -5.73
C TYR A 56 3.20 8.23 -6.69
N TYR A 57 3.76 7.13 -6.19
CA TYR A 57 3.91 5.88 -6.97
C TYR A 57 2.55 5.40 -7.51
N SER A 58 1.53 5.42 -6.66
CA SER A 58 0.16 5.01 -7.03
C SER A 58 -0.47 5.86 -8.13
N ALA A 59 0.01 7.08 -8.39
CA ALA A 59 -0.43 7.90 -9.52
C ALA A 59 -0.03 7.30 -10.88
N GLY A 60 0.95 6.40 -10.92
CA GLY A 60 1.29 5.63 -12.12
C GLY A 60 0.27 4.54 -12.46
N GLU A 61 -0.50 4.09 -11.47
CA GLU A 61 -1.47 3.00 -11.62
C GLU A 61 -2.92 3.48 -11.60
N PHE A 62 -3.18 4.58 -10.90
CA PHE A 62 -4.53 5.11 -10.68
C PHE A 62 -4.60 6.61 -10.96
N ASP A 63 -5.74 7.06 -11.49
CA ASP A 63 -6.15 8.45 -11.35
C ASP A 63 -6.53 8.72 -9.88
N ILE A 64 -5.61 9.37 -9.17
CA ILE A 64 -5.76 9.75 -7.76
C ILE A 64 -6.18 11.23 -7.60
N SER A 65 -6.63 11.89 -8.66
CA SER A 65 -6.96 13.33 -8.65
C SER A 65 -7.96 13.72 -7.56
N ARG A 66 -8.89 12.82 -7.23
CA ARG A 66 -9.85 13.04 -6.13
C ARG A 66 -9.20 13.09 -4.75
N LEU A 67 -7.99 12.55 -4.58
CA LEU A 67 -7.24 12.61 -3.32
C LEU A 67 -6.38 13.87 -3.21
N ALA A 68 -6.37 14.77 -4.21
CA ALA A 68 -5.53 15.95 -4.24
C ALA A 68 -5.71 16.86 -3.01
N HIS A 69 -6.92 16.93 -2.45
CA HIS A 69 -7.21 17.69 -1.23
C HIS A 69 -6.56 17.14 0.04
N LEU A 70 -6.08 15.89 0.04
CA LEU A 70 -5.37 15.23 1.12
C LEU A 70 -3.84 15.35 0.98
N SER A 71 -3.35 15.79 -0.19
CA SER A 71 -1.94 15.67 -0.58
C SER A 71 -0.94 16.29 0.40
N SER A 72 -1.31 17.31 1.17
CA SER A 72 -0.42 17.94 2.17
C SER A 72 -0.23 17.12 3.45
N SER A 73 -1.11 16.16 3.72
CA SER A 73 -1.09 15.32 4.93
C SER A 73 -1.16 13.81 4.64
N MET A 74 -0.99 13.45 3.37
CA MET A 74 -1.09 12.07 2.87
C MET A 74 0.29 11.48 2.58
N VAL A 75 0.60 10.36 3.19
CA VAL A 75 1.85 9.61 3.03
C VAL A 75 1.59 8.35 2.23
N GLU A 76 2.46 8.02 1.28
CA GLU A 76 2.38 6.75 0.58
C GLU A 76 3.32 5.71 1.18
N LEU A 77 2.78 4.52 1.41
CA LEU A 77 3.50 3.37 1.94
C LEU A 77 3.68 2.32 0.83
N GLY A 78 4.89 1.80 0.74
CA GLY A 78 5.21 0.76 -0.24
C GLY A 78 6.27 -0.21 0.26
N ARG A 79 6.59 -1.19 -0.56
CA ARG A 79 7.65 -2.19 -0.32
C ARG A 79 7.57 -2.81 1.08
N ALA A 80 6.35 -3.10 1.55
CA ALA A 80 6.11 -3.81 2.81
C ALA A 80 6.65 -5.23 2.72
N CYS A 81 7.68 -5.54 3.48
CA CYS A 81 8.27 -6.87 3.48
C CYS A 81 8.63 -7.31 4.91
N VAL A 82 8.38 -8.60 5.19
CA VAL A 82 8.83 -9.27 6.43
C VAL A 82 9.53 -10.56 6.05
N HIS A 83 10.74 -10.74 6.58
CA HIS A 83 11.53 -11.95 6.39
C HIS A 83 10.71 -13.20 6.75
N GLN A 84 10.81 -14.25 5.94
CA GLN A 84 9.94 -15.43 6.06
C GLN A 84 9.93 -16.07 7.46
N ASP A 85 11.07 -16.12 8.12
CA ASP A 85 11.23 -16.75 9.45
C ASP A 85 10.67 -15.86 10.59
N TYR A 86 10.29 -14.61 10.28
CA TYR A 86 9.77 -13.62 11.24
C TYR A 86 8.31 -13.23 11.00
N ARG A 87 7.55 -14.01 10.19
CA ARG A 87 6.15 -13.73 9.83
C ARG A 87 5.12 -14.13 10.90
N HIS A 88 5.54 -14.38 12.11
CA HIS A 88 4.66 -14.74 13.24
C HIS A 88 4.02 -13.55 13.99
N GLY A 89 4.04 -12.36 13.38
CA GLY A 89 3.24 -11.18 13.81
C GLY A 89 4.03 -10.11 14.56
N GLY A 90 5.10 -10.42 15.27
CA GLY A 90 5.88 -9.43 16.05
C GLY A 90 6.49 -8.34 15.16
N THR A 91 7.14 -8.73 14.07
CA THR A 91 7.83 -7.80 13.16
C THR A 91 6.85 -6.82 12.50
N ILE A 92 5.70 -7.29 12.01
CA ILE A 92 4.71 -6.39 11.41
C ILE A 92 4.12 -5.42 12.43
N THR A 93 3.94 -5.86 13.68
CA THR A 93 3.48 -5.00 14.78
C THR A 93 4.49 -3.88 15.06
N MET A 94 5.79 -4.19 15.07
CA MET A 94 6.85 -3.19 15.24
C MET A 94 6.89 -2.19 14.07
N LEU A 95 6.74 -2.68 12.83
CA LEU A 95 6.64 -1.81 11.65
C LEU A 95 5.45 -0.85 11.77
N TRP A 96 4.28 -1.34 12.16
CA TRP A 96 3.10 -0.48 12.32
C TRP A 96 3.24 0.52 13.48
N ALA A 97 3.89 0.15 14.58
CA ALA A 97 4.23 1.09 15.64
C ALA A 97 5.18 2.19 15.14
N GLY A 98 6.19 1.82 14.35
CA GLY A 98 7.10 2.77 13.71
C GLY A 98 6.40 3.73 12.74
N LEU A 99 5.48 3.20 11.89
CA LEU A 99 4.65 4.02 11.00
C LEU A 99 3.76 4.98 11.79
N ALA A 100 3.09 4.51 12.83
CA ALA A 100 2.24 5.35 13.67
C ALA A 100 3.06 6.49 14.32
N LYS A 101 4.26 6.18 14.81
CA LYS A 101 5.18 7.19 15.36
C LYS A 101 5.63 8.20 14.31
N TYR A 102 5.95 7.74 13.09
CA TYR A 102 6.32 8.60 11.96
C TYR A 102 5.18 9.57 11.63
N MET A 103 3.95 9.06 11.47
CA MET A 103 2.77 9.88 11.18
C MET A 103 2.52 10.95 12.25
N GLN A 104 2.60 10.57 13.53
CA GLN A 104 2.45 11.51 14.65
C GLN A 104 3.54 12.59 14.67
N THR A 105 4.81 12.19 14.48
CA THR A 105 5.94 13.11 14.53
C THR A 105 5.84 14.20 13.47
N HIS A 106 5.28 13.87 12.30
CA HIS A 106 5.17 14.78 11.16
C HIS A 106 3.75 15.38 10.99
N ASN A 107 2.80 15.05 11.87
CA ASN A 107 1.40 15.47 11.80
C ASN A 107 0.71 15.09 10.47
N TYR A 108 1.01 13.89 9.94
CA TYR A 108 0.31 13.36 8.79
C TYR A 108 -0.97 12.63 9.22
N GLU A 109 -2.01 12.68 8.38
CA GLU A 109 -3.35 12.21 8.72
C GLU A 109 -3.82 11.02 7.89
N TYR A 110 -3.23 10.80 6.70
CA TYR A 110 -3.66 9.78 5.75
C TYR A 110 -2.49 8.92 5.30
N MET A 111 -2.71 7.62 5.23
CA MET A 111 -1.80 6.67 4.60
C MET A 111 -2.47 6.07 3.37
N ILE A 112 -1.76 6.05 2.23
CA ILE A 112 -2.17 5.32 1.02
C ILE A 112 -1.11 4.29 0.66
N GLY A 113 -1.49 3.35 -0.19
CA GLY A 113 -0.55 2.40 -0.81
C GLY A 113 -1.27 1.34 -1.63
N CYS A 114 -0.57 0.81 -2.61
CA CYS A 114 -1.05 -0.30 -3.42
C CYS A 114 -0.90 -1.62 -2.65
N ALA A 115 -2.00 -2.34 -2.53
CA ALA A 115 -2.03 -3.66 -1.91
C ALA A 115 -2.22 -4.72 -3.01
N SER A 116 -1.17 -5.46 -3.27
CA SER A 116 -1.05 -6.36 -4.42
C SER A 116 -1.64 -7.74 -4.12
N VAL A 117 -2.38 -8.26 -5.07
CA VAL A 117 -2.88 -9.64 -5.10
C VAL A 117 -2.21 -10.34 -6.29
N PRO A 118 -1.53 -11.49 -6.09
CA PRO A 118 -0.89 -12.22 -7.19
C PRO A 118 -1.86 -12.65 -8.28
N MET A 119 -1.39 -12.60 -9.54
CA MET A 119 -2.19 -12.89 -10.75
C MET A 119 -1.89 -14.24 -11.39
N GLN A 120 -1.30 -15.21 -10.65
CA GLN A 120 -0.98 -16.54 -11.20
C GLN A 120 -2.20 -17.32 -11.70
N ASP A 121 -3.39 -17.01 -11.18
CA ASP A 121 -4.66 -17.61 -11.59
C ASP A 121 -5.38 -16.83 -12.71
N GLY A 122 -4.72 -15.83 -13.32
CA GLY A 122 -5.32 -14.97 -14.32
C GLY A 122 -6.20 -13.86 -13.73
N GLY A 123 -6.14 -13.61 -12.40
CA GLY A 123 -6.84 -12.52 -11.72
C GLY A 123 -8.20 -12.90 -11.12
N HIS A 124 -8.58 -14.16 -11.20
CA HIS A 124 -9.86 -14.62 -10.63
C HIS A 124 -9.95 -14.42 -9.12
N MET A 125 -8.85 -14.68 -8.39
CA MET A 125 -8.76 -14.40 -6.95
C MET A 125 -8.88 -12.91 -6.63
N ALA A 126 -8.20 -12.06 -7.40
CA ALA A 126 -8.25 -10.61 -7.20
C ALA A 126 -9.65 -10.04 -7.45
N ALA A 127 -10.32 -10.48 -8.53
CA ALA A 127 -11.69 -10.11 -8.84
C ALA A 127 -12.66 -10.55 -7.73
N SER A 128 -12.54 -11.81 -7.26
CA SER A 128 -13.38 -12.34 -6.18
C SER A 128 -13.14 -11.60 -4.86
N LEU A 129 -11.88 -11.30 -4.51
CA LEU A 129 -11.54 -10.53 -3.32
C LEU A 129 -12.13 -9.12 -3.38
N TYR A 130 -11.99 -8.43 -4.51
CA TYR A 130 -12.59 -7.11 -4.70
C TYR A 130 -14.11 -7.16 -4.52
N HIS A 131 -14.78 -8.14 -5.11
CA HIS A 131 -16.23 -8.32 -4.97
C HIS A 131 -16.66 -8.58 -3.52
N GLN A 132 -15.87 -9.31 -2.73
CA GLN A 132 -16.15 -9.50 -1.30
C GLN A 132 -15.96 -8.22 -0.47
N LEU A 133 -15.00 -7.36 -0.87
CA LEU A 133 -14.65 -6.17 -0.10
C LEU A 133 -15.45 -4.93 -0.47
N LYS A 134 -15.91 -4.81 -1.73
CA LYS A 134 -16.54 -3.58 -2.24
C LYS A 134 -17.78 -3.17 -1.46
N ASP A 135 -18.56 -4.12 -0.95
CA ASP A 135 -19.83 -3.82 -0.27
C ASP A 135 -19.63 -3.32 1.16
N THR A 136 -18.46 -3.61 1.77
CA THR A 136 -18.20 -3.31 3.18
C THR A 136 -17.04 -2.36 3.41
N HIS A 137 -16.07 -2.30 2.48
CA HIS A 137 -14.83 -1.55 2.66
C HIS A 137 -14.53 -0.55 1.52
N LEU A 138 -15.44 -0.38 0.57
CA LEU A 138 -15.26 0.58 -0.49
C LEU A 138 -15.35 2.00 0.06
N SER A 139 -14.41 2.87 -0.32
CA SER A 139 -14.33 4.25 0.17
C SER A 139 -15.57 5.08 -0.17
N PRO A 140 -15.85 6.15 0.58
CA PRO A 140 -16.74 7.22 0.15
C PRO A 140 -16.36 7.78 -1.23
N ALA A 141 -17.30 8.43 -1.91
CA ALA A 141 -17.13 8.88 -3.30
C ALA A 141 -15.96 9.87 -3.48
N GLU A 142 -15.69 10.69 -2.47
CA GLU A 142 -14.59 11.66 -2.46
C GLU A 142 -13.20 11.02 -2.47
N TYR A 143 -13.07 9.75 -2.04
CA TYR A 143 -11.80 9.02 -2.01
C TYR A 143 -11.70 7.96 -3.10
N ARG A 144 -12.62 7.95 -4.07
CA ARG A 144 -12.59 6.99 -5.18
C ARG A 144 -11.48 7.31 -6.16
N VAL A 145 -10.80 6.25 -6.58
CA VAL A 145 -9.77 6.30 -7.63
C VAL A 145 -10.15 5.39 -8.79
N PHE A 146 -9.54 5.63 -9.94
CA PHE A 146 -9.81 4.86 -11.15
C PHE A 146 -8.50 4.30 -11.69
N PRO A 147 -8.38 2.98 -11.92
CA PRO A 147 -7.18 2.37 -12.46
C PRO A 147 -6.93 2.82 -13.90
N HIS A 148 -5.68 3.12 -14.26
CA HIS A 148 -5.28 3.42 -15.64
C HIS A 148 -5.33 2.16 -16.51
N ASN A 149 -4.98 1.01 -15.94
CA ASN A 149 -5.09 -0.30 -16.57
C ASN A 149 -6.01 -1.19 -15.72
N PRO A 150 -7.34 -1.12 -15.90
CA PRO A 150 -8.27 -1.82 -15.03
C PRO A 150 -8.21 -3.34 -15.23
N LEU A 151 -8.24 -4.10 -14.13
CA LEU A 151 -8.50 -5.52 -14.18
C LEU A 151 -9.93 -5.75 -14.72
N PRO A 152 -10.16 -6.61 -15.72
CA PRO A 152 -11.49 -6.86 -16.30
C PRO A 152 -12.36 -7.71 -15.36
N ILE A 153 -12.68 -7.18 -14.17
CA ILE A 153 -13.34 -7.89 -13.06
C ILE A 153 -14.67 -8.52 -13.44
N ASP A 154 -15.41 -7.92 -14.39
CA ASP A 154 -16.72 -8.46 -14.83
C ASP A 154 -16.59 -9.70 -15.73
N ALA A 155 -15.44 -9.89 -16.37
CA ALA A 155 -15.12 -11.05 -17.19
C ALA A 155 -14.47 -12.20 -16.40
N LEU A 156 -14.11 -11.94 -15.14
CA LEU A 156 -13.43 -12.90 -14.27
C LEU A 156 -14.41 -13.57 -13.30
N ASN A 157 -14.00 -14.70 -12.73
CA ASN A 157 -14.78 -15.32 -11.67
C ASN A 157 -14.73 -14.42 -10.42
N LYS A 158 -15.90 -14.09 -9.87
CA LYS A 158 -16.06 -13.20 -8.72
C LYS A 158 -16.60 -13.90 -7.48
N ASP A 159 -16.81 -15.19 -7.55
CA ASP A 159 -17.46 -15.98 -6.48
C ASP A 159 -16.51 -17.03 -5.88
N LEU A 160 -15.20 -16.94 -6.14
CA LEU A 160 -14.25 -17.85 -5.52
C LEU A 160 -14.19 -17.63 -3.99
N PRO A 161 -14.08 -18.71 -3.20
CA PRO A 161 -13.81 -18.61 -1.79
C PRO A 161 -12.35 -18.15 -1.57
N VAL A 162 -12.13 -16.83 -1.50
CA VAL A 162 -10.79 -16.28 -1.31
C VAL A 162 -10.53 -15.90 0.14
N ILE A 163 -9.32 -16.19 0.60
CA ILE A 163 -8.83 -15.72 1.90
C ILE A 163 -8.17 -14.37 1.68
N CYS A 164 -8.70 -13.33 2.34
CA CYS A 164 -8.10 -12.00 2.29
C CYS A 164 -6.64 -12.05 2.76
N PRO A 165 -5.68 -11.56 1.95
CA PRO A 165 -4.27 -11.53 2.31
C PRO A 165 -4.05 -10.85 3.68
N PRO A 166 -3.12 -11.36 4.50
CA PRO A 166 -2.94 -10.90 5.90
C PRO A 166 -2.71 -9.38 6.01
N LEU A 167 -1.96 -8.80 5.09
CA LEU A 167 -1.67 -7.36 5.09
C LEU A 167 -2.92 -6.54 4.80
N ILE A 168 -3.68 -6.88 3.76
CA ILE A 168 -4.95 -6.23 3.42
C ILE A 168 -5.93 -6.37 4.59
N LYS A 169 -6.08 -7.59 5.12
CA LYS A 169 -6.93 -7.84 6.29
C LYS A 169 -6.53 -6.99 7.50
N GLY A 170 -5.23 -6.77 7.68
CA GLY A 170 -4.70 -5.91 8.73
C GLY A 170 -5.14 -4.45 8.56
N TYR A 171 -4.96 -3.88 7.37
CA TYR A 171 -5.38 -2.52 7.07
C TYR A 171 -6.89 -2.31 7.24
N LEU A 172 -7.71 -3.24 6.72
CA LEU A 172 -9.17 -3.17 6.86
C LEU A 172 -9.61 -3.20 8.33
N ARG A 173 -8.95 -3.99 9.18
CA ARG A 173 -9.20 -4.00 10.63
C ARG A 173 -8.85 -2.70 11.33
N LEU A 174 -7.91 -1.92 10.79
CA LEU A 174 -7.57 -0.59 11.27
C LEU A 174 -8.57 0.47 10.81
N GLY A 175 -9.49 0.14 9.90
CA GLY A 175 -10.49 1.05 9.36
C GLY A 175 -10.14 1.62 7.99
N ALA A 176 -9.21 0.98 7.27
CA ALA A 176 -8.88 1.38 5.91
C ALA A 176 -10.02 1.10 4.92
N TYR A 177 -10.01 1.84 3.84
CA TYR A 177 -10.87 1.69 2.68
C TYR A 177 -10.11 1.09 1.50
N ILE A 178 -10.85 0.38 0.63
CA ILE A 178 -10.45 0.12 -0.75
C ILE A 178 -10.97 1.27 -1.61
N CYS A 179 -10.12 1.95 -2.37
CA CYS A 179 -10.51 3.19 -3.05
C CYS A 179 -11.13 2.99 -4.44
N GLY A 180 -11.11 1.79 -4.99
CA GLY A 180 -11.67 1.51 -6.31
C GLY A 180 -11.44 0.09 -6.78
N ALA A 181 -11.78 -0.15 -8.04
CA ALA A 181 -11.48 -1.41 -8.71
C ALA A 181 -9.96 -1.63 -8.83
N PRO A 182 -9.49 -2.90 -8.90
CA PRO A 182 -8.07 -3.19 -9.03
C PRO A 182 -7.47 -2.70 -10.35
N ALA A 183 -6.23 -2.21 -10.29
CA ALA A 183 -5.36 -2.04 -11.44
C ALA A 183 -4.62 -3.36 -11.72
N TRP A 184 -4.37 -3.67 -12.99
CA TRP A 184 -3.47 -4.74 -13.37
C TRP A 184 -2.06 -4.19 -13.58
N ASP A 185 -1.17 -4.51 -12.66
CA ASP A 185 0.27 -4.27 -12.80
C ASP A 185 0.91 -5.44 -13.55
N ALA A 186 1.18 -5.23 -14.84
CA ALA A 186 1.79 -6.24 -15.70
C ALA A 186 3.28 -6.47 -15.38
N ALA A 187 3.98 -5.50 -14.81
CA ALA A 187 5.41 -5.60 -14.49
C ALA A 187 5.66 -6.57 -13.32
N PHE A 188 4.80 -6.53 -12.30
CA PHE A 188 4.85 -7.43 -11.15
C PHE A 188 3.90 -8.63 -11.26
N ASN A 189 3.06 -8.66 -12.29
CA ASN A 189 2.00 -9.65 -12.46
C ASN A 189 1.08 -9.73 -11.24
N THR A 190 0.60 -8.55 -10.81
CA THR A 190 -0.32 -8.38 -9.68
C THR A 190 -1.55 -7.58 -10.08
N ALA A 191 -2.62 -7.75 -9.31
CA ALA A 191 -3.75 -6.85 -9.30
C ALA A 191 -3.66 -5.97 -8.04
N ASP A 192 -3.50 -4.69 -8.22
CA ASP A 192 -3.28 -3.74 -7.14
C ASP A 192 -4.57 -3.03 -6.76
N MET A 193 -4.87 -3.01 -5.46
CA MET A 193 -5.96 -2.22 -4.89
C MET A 193 -5.37 -1.04 -4.13
N LEU A 194 -5.77 0.18 -4.48
CA LEU A 194 -5.39 1.34 -3.67
C LEU A 194 -6.13 1.29 -2.34
N VAL A 195 -5.36 1.25 -1.26
CA VAL A 195 -5.85 1.30 0.12
C VAL A 195 -5.62 2.70 0.68
N LEU A 196 -6.63 3.26 1.34
CA LEU A 196 -6.54 4.53 2.09
C LEU A 196 -6.88 4.27 3.55
N LEU A 197 -6.01 4.65 4.47
CA LEU A 197 -6.24 4.62 5.91
C LEU A 197 -6.19 6.03 6.50
N PRO A 198 -7.34 6.66 6.80
CA PRO A 198 -7.38 7.86 7.63
C PRO A 198 -7.03 7.51 9.08
N LEU A 199 -6.08 8.21 9.70
CA LEU A 199 -5.71 7.94 11.11
C LEU A 199 -6.88 8.14 12.07
N SER A 200 -7.79 9.05 11.76
CA SER A 200 -9.03 9.30 12.53
C SER A 200 -9.96 8.08 12.59
N LYS A 201 -9.80 7.11 11.68
CA LYS A 201 -10.58 5.85 11.66
C LYS A 201 -9.96 4.74 12.48
N ILE A 202 -8.70 4.88 12.88
CA ILE A 202 -8.05 3.85 13.69
C ILE A 202 -8.81 3.70 15.00
N ASN A 203 -9.33 2.49 15.22
CA ASN A 203 -10.07 2.17 16.44
C ASN A 203 -9.21 2.48 17.68
N SER A 204 -9.82 3.11 18.70
CA SER A 204 -9.15 3.52 19.95
C SER A 204 -8.34 2.40 20.63
N ARG A 205 -8.78 1.15 20.50
CA ARG A 205 -8.05 -0.03 21.00
C ARG A 205 -6.71 -0.24 20.29
N TYR A 206 -6.68 -0.04 18.95
CA TYR A 206 -5.45 -0.12 18.16
C TYR A 206 -4.62 1.16 18.31
N ALA A 207 -5.27 2.32 18.35
CA ALA A 207 -4.61 3.59 18.62
C ALA A 207 -3.85 3.54 19.96
N ALA A 208 -4.44 3.01 21.02
CA ALA A 208 -3.79 2.81 22.32
C ALA A 208 -2.58 1.85 22.28
N HIS A 209 -2.52 0.96 21.31
CA HIS A 209 -1.42 0.01 21.15
C HIS A 209 -0.28 0.55 20.28
N PHE A 210 -0.58 1.34 19.26
CA PHE A 210 0.38 1.83 18.28
C PHE A 210 0.73 3.33 18.42
N LEU A 211 -0.10 4.11 19.13
CA LEU A 211 0.03 5.57 19.22
C LEU A 211 0.44 6.04 20.65
N LYS A 212 0.94 5.14 21.50
CA LYS A 212 1.47 5.49 22.83
C LYS A 212 3.00 5.76 22.77
#